data_9591e6d7448380cc22dfd200693ebacd
#
_entry.id   9591e6d7448380cc22dfd200693ebacd
#
_cell.length_a   1.000
_cell.length_b   1.000
_cell.length_c   1.000
_cell.angle_alpha   90.00
_cell.angle_beta   90.00
_cell.angle_gamma   90.00
#
_symmetry.space_group_name_H-M   'P 1'
#
loop_
_entity.id
_entity.type
_entity.pdbx_description
1 polymer ?
#
loop_
_entity_poly.entity_id
_entity_poly.type
_entity_poly.pdbx_seq_one_letter_code
_entity_poly.pdbx_strand_id
1 'polypeptide(L)'
;WWRQHRAWVAGLDRGAKIRYRLFQVLVVVAILIIALYLFLRSWIRLPDVPNLPGANTNPGNNTSQGDTSLGNVSFEGAELPDVAKSGRRDGYYTFLLCGRDVVSGSTDTMILITYDTKGKTVSAMSLLRDTMTNTSAKRGAQKRLNVVFTRNSGDRKLSVAERIDNGMTALKKEVSRLTGIYPDFYVQVEWEAIGRLVDAVGGVEFEVPFDMDYDDPYQDLHIH
;
A
#
# COMPACT_ATOMS: atom_id res chain seq x y z
N TRP A 1 49.43 -4.91 -27.26
CA TRP A 1 48.13 -4.59 -27.80
C TRP A 1 47.92 -3.08 -27.91
N TRP A 2 48.20 -2.27 -26.88
CA TRP A 2 47.94 -0.82 -26.86
C TRP A 2 48.85 -0.05 -27.85
N ARG A 3 50.11 -0.44 -27.99
CA ARG A 3 51.06 0.16 -28.95
C ARG A 3 50.70 -0.17 -30.40
N GLN A 4 50.28 -1.39 -30.68
CA GLN A 4 49.84 -1.80 -32.02
C GLN A 4 48.56 -1.10 -32.44
N HIS A 5 47.60 -0.95 -31.52
CA HIS A 5 46.37 -0.23 -31.76
C HIS A 5 46.61 1.26 -32.10
N ARG A 6 47.50 1.94 -31.36
CA ARG A 6 47.90 3.33 -31.65
C ARG A 6 48.54 3.45 -33.04
N ALA A 7 49.41 2.53 -33.41
CA ALA A 7 50.06 2.54 -34.71
C ALA A 7 49.06 2.37 -35.86
N TRP A 8 48.09 1.46 -35.67
CA TRP A 8 47.00 1.23 -36.62
C TRP A 8 46.13 2.47 -36.82
N VAL A 9 45.72 3.13 -35.72
CA VAL A 9 44.91 4.36 -35.77
C VAL A 9 45.69 5.50 -36.46
N ALA A 10 47.02 5.58 -36.21
CA ALA A 10 47.85 6.59 -36.85
C ALA A 10 47.93 6.47 -38.39
N GLY A 11 47.85 5.21 -38.88
CA GLY A 11 47.88 4.90 -40.32
C GLY A 11 46.57 5.16 -41.08
N LEU A 12 45.48 5.45 -40.43
CA LEU A 12 44.20 5.72 -41.06
C LEU A 12 44.18 7.07 -41.76
N ASP A 13 43.44 7.20 -42.86
CA ASP A 13 43.18 8.48 -43.52
C ASP A 13 42.30 9.41 -42.65
N ARG A 14 42.20 10.70 -43.00
CA ARG A 14 41.43 11.67 -42.19
C ARG A 14 39.95 11.27 -42.00
N GLY A 15 39.31 10.77 -43.06
CA GLY A 15 37.91 10.34 -42.99
C GLY A 15 37.70 9.13 -42.11
N ALA A 16 38.58 8.14 -42.16
CA ALA A 16 38.55 6.96 -41.32
C ALA A 16 38.81 7.29 -39.83
N LYS A 17 39.73 8.22 -39.56
CA LYS A 17 39.96 8.72 -38.17
C LYS A 17 38.73 9.39 -37.58
N ILE A 18 38.02 10.21 -38.37
CA ILE A 18 36.77 10.85 -37.90
C ILE A 18 35.71 9.78 -37.60
N ARG A 19 35.48 8.84 -38.53
CA ARG A 19 34.50 7.75 -38.35
C ARG A 19 34.86 6.90 -37.12
N TYR A 20 36.12 6.59 -36.92
CA TYR A 20 36.59 5.81 -35.76
C TYR A 20 36.37 6.57 -34.45
N ARG A 21 36.64 7.87 -34.37
CA ARG A 21 36.37 8.71 -33.21
C ARG A 21 34.88 8.81 -32.92
N LEU A 22 34.06 9.01 -33.95
CA LEU A 22 32.59 9.00 -33.81
C LEU A 22 32.09 7.68 -33.26
N PHE A 23 32.61 6.58 -33.79
CA PHE A 23 32.27 5.24 -33.25
C PHE A 23 32.66 5.07 -31.77
N GLN A 24 33.86 5.52 -31.38
CA GLN A 24 34.27 5.50 -29.98
C GLN A 24 33.34 6.34 -29.09
N VAL A 25 32.99 7.55 -29.52
CA VAL A 25 32.04 8.40 -28.79
C VAL A 25 30.69 7.71 -28.65
N LEU A 26 30.20 7.09 -29.72
CA LEU A 26 28.92 6.38 -29.72
C LEU A 26 28.94 5.18 -28.74
N VAL A 27 30.02 4.42 -28.71
CA VAL A 27 30.22 3.32 -27.76
C VAL A 27 30.24 3.83 -26.31
N VAL A 28 30.96 4.92 -26.03
CA VAL A 28 30.99 5.52 -24.69
C VAL A 28 29.60 6.00 -24.27
N VAL A 29 28.86 6.67 -25.16
CA VAL A 29 27.50 7.13 -24.90
C VAL A 29 26.57 5.92 -24.64
N ALA A 30 26.68 4.86 -25.41
CA ALA A 30 25.89 3.64 -25.20
C ALA A 30 26.18 3.01 -23.83
N ILE A 31 27.44 2.94 -23.42
CA ILE A 31 27.83 2.43 -22.10
C ILE A 31 27.25 3.31 -20.98
N LEU A 32 27.31 4.65 -21.15
CA LEU A 32 26.74 5.57 -20.15
C LEU A 32 25.21 5.43 -20.04
N ILE A 33 24.52 5.24 -21.17
CA ILE A 33 23.07 5.00 -21.17
C ILE A 33 22.73 3.69 -20.47
N ILE A 34 23.48 2.62 -20.74
CA ILE A 34 23.30 1.32 -20.08
C ILE A 34 23.58 1.44 -18.57
N ALA A 35 24.67 2.12 -18.19
CA ALA A 35 25.01 2.35 -16.80
C ALA A 35 23.91 3.16 -16.06
N LEU A 36 23.42 4.23 -16.70
CA LEU A 36 22.30 5.02 -16.19
C LEU A 36 21.04 4.18 -16.06
N TYR A 37 20.69 3.37 -17.05
CA TYR A 37 19.56 2.46 -16.99
C TYR A 37 19.68 1.45 -15.84
N LEU A 38 20.84 0.81 -15.70
CA LEU A 38 21.08 -0.13 -14.58
C LEU A 38 21.05 0.57 -13.22
N PHE A 39 21.57 1.80 -13.14
CA PHE A 39 21.51 2.61 -11.93
C PHE A 39 20.06 2.97 -11.56
N LEU A 40 19.27 3.47 -12.53
CA LEU A 40 17.86 3.76 -12.29
C LEU A 40 17.07 2.50 -11.94
N ARG A 41 17.34 1.38 -12.59
CA ARG A 41 16.72 0.08 -12.27
C ARG A 41 17.08 -0.39 -10.86
N SER A 42 18.28 -0.12 -10.36
CA SER A 42 18.66 -0.47 -8.98
C SER A 42 17.94 0.34 -7.91
N TRP A 43 17.40 1.50 -8.29
CA TRP A 43 16.58 2.35 -7.41
C TRP A 43 15.13 1.88 -7.33
N ILE A 44 14.63 1.19 -8.35
CA ILE A 44 13.29 0.59 -8.36
C ILE A 44 13.39 -0.70 -7.54
N ARG A 45 13.38 -0.55 -6.21
CA ARG A 45 13.20 -1.70 -5.31
C ARG A 45 11.71 -1.92 -5.15
N LEU A 46 11.24 -3.11 -5.55
CA LEU A 46 9.93 -3.56 -5.13
C LEU A 46 9.96 -3.66 -3.59
N PRO A 47 8.96 -3.09 -2.89
CA PRO A 47 8.93 -3.19 -1.44
C PRO A 47 8.89 -4.66 -1.01
N ASP A 48 9.66 -4.98 0.04
CA ASP A 48 9.59 -6.30 0.66
C ASP A 48 8.19 -6.49 1.21
N VAL A 49 7.57 -7.59 0.80
CA VAL A 49 6.22 -7.91 1.25
C VAL A 49 6.30 -8.53 2.62
N PRO A 50 5.56 -7.99 3.61
CA PRO A 50 5.50 -8.59 4.92
C PRO A 50 5.04 -10.04 4.83
N ASN A 51 5.64 -10.94 5.59
CA ASN A 51 5.19 -12.32 5.68
C ASN A 51 3.73 -12.33 6.17
N LEU A 52 2.87 -13.02 5.43
CA LEU A 52 1.49 -13.24 5.86
C LEU A 52 1.51 -13.96 7.22
N PRO A 53 0.78 -13.47 8.24
CA PRO A 53 0.59 -14.23 9.47
C PRO A 53 -0.02 -15.60 9.14
N GLY A 54 0.71 -16.69 9.41
CA GLY A 54 0.29 -18.05 9.09
C GLY A 54 0.72 -18.59 7.72
N ALA A 55 1.41 -17.82 6.88
CA ALA A 55 2.01 -18.37 5.67
C ALA A 55 3.25 -19.20 6.03
N ASN A 56 3.15 -20.51 5.92
CA ASN A 56 4.29 -21.40 5.99
C ASN A 56 5.17 -21.16 4.77
N THR A 57 6.35 -20.58 4.99
CA THR A 57 7.34 -20.27 3.96
C THR A 57 8.09 -21.51 3.44
N ASN A 58 7.60 -22.71 3.71
CA ASN A 58 8.19 -23.94 3.20
C ASN A 58 7.64 -24.25 1.81
N PRO A 59 8.46 -24.20 0.74
CA PRO A 59 8.01 -24.43 -0.63
C PRO A 59 7.58 -25.88 -0.94
N GLY A 60 7.47 -26.74 0.07
CA GLY A 60 7.18 -28.18 -0.08
C GLY A 60 5.91 -28.70 0.60
N ASN A 61 5.16 -27.90 1.36
CA ASN A 61 3.97 -28.39 2.06
C ASN A 61 2.82 -27.40 1.94
N ASN A 62 1.97 -27.57 0.93
CA ASN A 62 0.71 -26.85 0.73
C ASN A 62 -0.39 -27.33 1.69
N THR A 63 -0.13 -27.34 2.99
CA THR A 63 -1.15 -27.46 4.00
C THR A 63 -1.18 -26.14 4.79
N SER A 64 -1.92 -25.18 4.26
CA SER A 64 -2.32 -23.98 4.99
C SER A 64 -3.24 -24.42 6.12
N GLN A 65 -2.66 -24.78 7.26
CA GLN A 65 -3.39 -24.81 8.52
C GLN A 65 -3.60 -23.35 8.89
N GLY A 66 -4.79 -22.82 8.55
CA GLY A 66 -5.24 -21.54 9.09
C GLY A 66 -5.12 -21.59 10.59
N ASP A 67 -4.56 -20.54 11.16
CA ASP A 67 -4.54 -20.35 12.61
C ASP A 67 -5.98 -20.28 13.13
N THR A 68 -6.51 -21.45 13.50
CA THR A 68 -7.82 -21.63 14.11
C THR A 68 -7.83 -21.23 15.59
N SER A 69 -6.79 -20.59 16.09
CA SER A 69 -6.71 -20.09 17.46
C SER A 69 -7.51 -18.80 17.73
N LEU A 70 -8.29 -18.32 16.75
CA LEU A 70 -9.32 -17.33 17.01
C LEU A 70 -10.47 -18.06 17.71
N GLY A 71 -10.44 -18.01 19.05
CA GLY A 71 -11.37 -18.68 19.93
C GLY A 71 -12.81 -18.61 19.45
N ASN A 72 -13.51 -19.69 19.71
CA ASN A 72 -14.93 -19.93 19.43
C ASN A 72 -15.80 -18.69 19.71
N VAL A 73 -15.89 -17.79 18.73
CA VAL A 73 -16.82 -16.66 18.78
C VAL A 73 -18.08 -17.10 18.06
N SER A 74 -19.08 -17.47 18.82
CA SER A 74 -20.42 -17.74 18.30
C SER A 74 -20.97 -16.47 17.66
N PHE A 75 -21.20 -16.49 16.36
CA PHE A 75 -21.79 -15.42 15.59
C PHE A 75 -23.26 -15.77 15.33
N GLU A 76 -24.19 -14.91 15.75
CA GLU A 76 -25.61 -15.04 15.40
C GLU A 76 -25.83 -14.58 13.94
N GLY A 77 -25.30 -15.29 13.00
CA GLY A 77 -25.42 -15.01 11.57
C GLY A 77 -24.83 -16.13 10.73
N ALA A 78 -25.01 -16.06 9.42
CA ALA A 78 -24.41 -17.03 8.50
C ALA A 78 -22.89 -17.04 8.69
N GLU A 79 -22.31 -18.23 8.81
CA GLU A 79 -20.86 -18.38 8.81
C GLU A 79 -20.30 -17.71 7.54
N LEU A 80 -19.30 -16.85 7.75
CA LEU A 80 -18.57 -16.31 6.60
C LEU A 80 -17.90 -17.48 5.90
N PRO A 81 -17.98 -17.55 4.57
CA PRO A 81 -17.31 -18.62 3.84
C PRO A 81 -15.83 -18.64 4.20
N ASP A 82 -15.29 -19.86 4.33
CA ASP A 82 -13.88 -20.10 4.66
C ASP A 82 -13.03 -19.42 3.61
N VAL A 83 -12.55 -18.23 3.90
CA VAL A 83 -11.95 -17.35 2.93
C VAL A 83 -10.59 -17.88 2.55
N ALA A 84 -10.56 -18.34 1.36
CA ALA A 84 -9.42 -18.63 0.52
C ALA A 84 -8.15 -19.11 1.23
N LYS A 85 -7.99 -20.38 1.32
CA LYS A 85 -6.72 -21.10 1.52
C LYS A 85 -5.73 -20.87 0.35
N SER A 86 -6.04 -19.98 -0.59
CA SER A 86 -5.16 -19.62 -1.70
C SER A 86 -4.11 -18.63 -1.19
N GLY A 87 -2.86 -19.04 -1.28
CA GLY A 87 -1.72 -18.19 -0.97
C GLY A 87 -1.73 -16.92 -1.83
N ARG A 88 -0.85 -15.99 -1.49
CA ARG A 88 -0.67 -14.74 -2.23
C ARG A 88 -0.36 -15.00 -3.70
N ARG A 89 -1.04 -14.26 -4.57
CA ARG A 89 -0.77 -14.28 -6.01
C ARG A 89 0.47 -13.45 -6.32
N ASP A 90 1.43 -14.03 -7.02
CA ASP A 90 2.66 -13.34 -7.41
C ASP A 90 2.40 -12.15 -8.34
N GLY A 91 3.05 -11.02 -8.04
CA GLY A 91 2.88 -9.76 -8.77
C GLY A 91 1.68 -8.92 -8.32
N TYR A 92 0.95 -9.34 -7.29
CA TYR A 92 -0.13 -8.56 -6.69
C TYR A 92 0.32 -7.94 -5.38
N TYR A 93 0.09 -6.63 -5.23
CA TYR A 93 0.31 -5.89 -4.00
C TYR A 93 -1.01 -5.32 -3.50
N THR A 94 -1.24 -5.44 -2.21
CA THR A 94 -2.49 -4.99 -1.59
C THR A 94 -2.21 -3.94 -0.53
N PHE A 95 -3.00 -2.87 -0.57
CA PHE A 95 -2.87 -1.73 0.33
C PHE A 95 -4.21 -1.47 1.00
N LEU A 96 -4.19 -1.23 2.30
CA LEU A 96 -5.34 -0.72 3.03
C LEU A 96 -5.16 0.79 3.24
N LEU A 97 -5.92 1.59 2.50
CA LEU A 97 -5.97 3.03 2.69
C LEU A 97 -7.04 3.36 3.73
N CYS A 98 -6.66 4.08 4.78
CA CYS A 98 -7.55 4.46 5.87
C CYS A 98 -7.53 5.97 6.09
N GLY A 99 -8.71 6.60 6.01
CA GLY A 99 -8.94 7.92 6.56
C GLY A 99 -9.27 7.83 8.05
N ARG A 100 -8.49 8.49 8.89
CA ARG A 100 -8.69 8.50 10.34
C ARG A 100 -9.21 9.84 10.80
N ASP A 101 -10.28 9.81 11.57
CA ASP A 101 -10.70 10.93 12.39
C ASP A 101 -9.79 11.00 13.64
N VAL A 102 -9.07 12.10 13.79
CA VAL A 102 -8.17 12.30 14.93
C VAL A 102 -8.91 12.57 16.25
N VAL A 103 -10.15 13.04 16.19
CA VAL A 103 -10.97 13.34 17.35
C VAL A 103 -11.56 12.06 17.95
N SER A 104 -12.27 11.28 17.16
CA SER A 104 -12.86 10.01 17.61
C SER A 104 -11.87 8.87 17.60
N GLY A 105 -10.79 8.99 16.84
CA GLY A 105 -9.79 7.95 16.62
C GLY A 105 -10.27 6.80 15.74
N SER A 106 -11.50 6.89 15.17
CA SER A 106 -12.05 5.87 14.28
C SER A 106 -11.53 6.00 12.86
N THR A 107 -11.60 4.89 12.11
CA THR A 107 -11.29 4.86 10.68
C THR A 107 -12.57 4.95 9.88
N ASP A 108 -12.90 6.15 9.39
CA ASP A 108 -14.19 6.39 8.74
C ASP A 108 -14.19 6.08 7.26
N THR A 109 -13.05 6.17 6.62
CA THR A 109 -12.86 5.75 5.23
C THR A 109 -11.86 4.60 5.18
N MET A 110 -12.23 3.50 4.55
CA MET A 110 -11.35 2.36 4.34
C MET A 110 -11.49 1.87 2.91
N ILE A 111 -10.40 1.80 2.19
CA ILE A 111 -10.35 1.34 0.80
C ILE A 111 -9.28 0.27 0.69
N LEU A 112 -9.67 -0.92 0.24
CA LEU A 112 -8.73 -1.99 -0.11
C LEU A 112 -8.33 -1.81 -1.58
N ILE A 113 -7.07 -1.56 -1.81
CA ILE A 113 -6.49 -1.34 -3.14
C ILE A 113 -5.63 -2.53 -3.49
N THR A 114 -5.80 -3.06 -4.70
CA THR A 114 -4.95 -4.13 -5.25
C THR A 114 -4.27 -3.64 -6.52
N TYR A 115 -2.96 -3.79 -6.59
CA TYR A 115 -2.16 -3.47 -7.75
C TYR A 115 -1.60 -4.74 -8.37
N ASP A 116 -1.99 -5.02 -9.61
CA ASP A 116 -1.42 -6.08 -10.44
C ASP A 116 -0.26 -5.51 -11.27
N THR A 117 0.96 -5.87 -10.93
CA THR A 117 2.16 -5.39 -11.62
C THR A 117 2.32 -5.98 -13.03
N LYS A 118 1.75 -7.16 -13.29
CA LYS A 118 1.81 -7.86 -14.58
C LYS A 118 0.75 -7.33 -15.54
N GLY A 119 -0.49 -7.22 -15.06
CA GLY A 119 -1.60 -6.64 -15.80
C GLY A 119 -1.60 -5.12 -15.85
N LYS A 120 -0.75 -4.44 -15.05
CA LYS A 120 -0.69 -2.97 -14.91
C LYS A 120 -2.04 -2.37 -14.58
N THR A 121 -2.81 -3.04 -13.71
CA THR A 121 -4.15 -2.61 -13.31
C THR A 121 -4.20 -2.35 -11.82
N VAL A 122 -5.05 -1.38 -11.45
CA VAL A 122 -5.38 -1.07 -10.06
C VAL A 122 -6.86 -1.32 -9.86
N SER A 123 -7.20 -2.07 -8.82
CA SER A 123 -8.57 -2.27 -8.38
C SER A 123 -8.73 -1.70 -6.99
N ALA A 124 -9.85 -1.04 -6.72
CA ALA A 124 -10.15 -0.48 -5.41
C ALA A 124 -11.53 -0.91 -4.96
N MET A 125 -11.66 -1.27 -3.70
CA MET A 125 -12.91 -1.66 -3.05
C MET A 125 -13.10 -0.87 -1.77
N SER A 126 -14.18 -0.10 -1.68
CA SER A 126 -14.54 0.60 -0.45
C SER A 126 -15.12 -0.39 0.56
N LEU A 127 -14.67 -0.27 1.80
CA LEU A 127 -15.16 -1.05 2.94
C LEU A 127 -16.05 -0.15 3.80
N LEU A 128 -17.29 -0.56 3.99
CA LEU A 128 -18.24 0.23 4.78
C LEU A 128 -17.80 0.26 6.25
N ARG A 129 -17.69 1.45 6.82
CA ARG A 129 -17.19 1.67 8.18
C ARG A 129 -18.04 0.97 9.26
N ASP A 130 -19.35 0.85 9.03
CA ASP A 130 -20.30 0.24 9.96
C ASP A 130 -20.49 -1.28 9.72
N THR A 131 -19.66 -1.89 8.86
CA THR A 131 -19.65 -3.33 8.67
C THR A 131 -19.40 -4.03 10.00
N MET A 132 -20.30 -4.97 10.33
CA MET A 132 -20.18 -5.75 11.55
C MET A 132 -19.02 -6.72 11.46
N THR A 133 -18.22 -6.74 12.51
CA THR A 133 -17.05 -7.62 12.64
C THR A 133 -17.31 -8.70 13.65
N ASN A 134 -16.67 -9.85 13.48
CA ASN A 134 -16.77 -10.96 14.42
C ASN A 134 -15.83 -10.74 15.61
N THR A 135 -16.07 -9.70 16.40
CA THR A 135 -15.26 -9.41 17.58
C THR A 135 -15.97 -9.84 18.85
N SER A 136 -15.19 -10.11 19.91
CA SER A 136 -15.71 -10.41 21.24
C SER A 136 -16.37 -9.22 21.97
N ALA A 137 -16.54 -8.08 21.29
CA ALA A 137 -17.19 -6.91 21.88
C ALA A 137 -18.66 -7.20 22.19
N LYS A 138 -19.09 -6.82 23.38
CA LYS A 138 -20.47 -7.05 23.86
C LYS A 138 -21.50 -6.10 23.25
N ARG A 139 -21.09 -4.86 22.87
CA ARG A 139 -21.99 -3.83 22.34
C ARG A 139 -21.92 -3.78 20.81
N GLY A 140 -23.07 -3.68 20.15
CA GLY A 140 -23.16 -3.62 18.70
C GLY A 140 -22.29 -2.53 18.07
N ALA A 141 -22.32 -1.30 18.60
CA ALA A 141 -21.48 -0.21 18.10
C ALA A 141 -19.96 -0.52 18.18
N GLN A 142 -19.54 -1.33 19.13
CA GLN A 142 -18.14 -1.75 19.27
C GLN A 142 -17.76 -2.93 18.34
N LYS A 143 -18.72 -3.51 17.65
CA LYS A 143 -18.49 -4.56 16.65
C LYS A 143 -18.27 -4.03 15.25
N ARG A 144 -18.37 -2.72 15.04
CA ARG A 144 -18.18 -2.10 13.72
C ARG A 144 -16.69 -2.09 13.31
N LEU A 145 -16.45 -2.16 12.02
CA LEU A 145 -15.11 -2.19 11.45
C LEU A 145 -14.30 -0.93 11.79
N ASN A 146 -14.94 0.25 11.78
CA ASN A 146 -14.28 1.52 12.05
C ASN A 146 -13.67 1.67 13.45
N VAL A 147 -14.13 0.90 14.42
CA VAL A 147 -13.58 0.95 15.80
C VAL A 147 -12.53 -0.13 16.08
N VAL A 148 -12.28 -1.02 15.12
CA VAL A 148 -11.29 -2.11 15.29
C VAL A 148 -9.90 -1.53 15.55
N PHE A 149 -9.51 -0.50 14.80
CA PHE A 149 -8.25 0.20 14.98
C PHE A 149 -8.08 0.72 16.42
N THR A 150 -9.00 1.55 16.86
CA THR A 150 -8.92 2.22 18.17
C THR A 150 -8.94 1.23 19.33
N ARG A 151 -9.76 0.17 19.25
CA ARG A 151 -9.82 -0.86 20.28
C ARG A 151 -8.54 -1.66 20.44
N ASN A 152 -7.78 -1.81 19.39
CA ASN A 152 -6.59 -2.66 19.37
C ASN A 152 -5.28 -1.86 19.34
N SER A 153 -5.34 -0.53 19.40
CA SER A 153 -4.14 0.33 19.45
C SER A 153 -3.32 0.15 20.74
N GLY A 154 -3.92 -0.39 21.79
CA GLY A 154 -3.23 -0.63 23.08
C GLY A 154 -3.27 0.57 24.03
N ASP A 155 -2.42 0.51 25.07
CA ASP A 155 -2.38 1.53 26.14
C ASP A 155 -1.80 2.85 25.61
N ARG A 156 -2.26 3.97 26.21
CA ARG A 156 -1.73 5.32 25.96
C ARG A 156 -0.26 5.48 26.38
N LYS A 157 0.28 4.55 27.15
CA LYS A 157 1.71 4.50 27.52
C LYS A 157 2.62 4.09 26.36
N LEU A 158 2.07 3.42 25.35
CA LEU A 158 2.81 3.05 24.15
C LEU A 158 3.09 4.29 23.29
N SER A 159 4.17 4.26 22.55
CA SER A 159 4.45 5.29 21.55
C SER A 159 3.34 5.38 20.50
N VAL A 160 3.22 6.52 19.86
CA VAL A 160 2.23 6.73 18.79
C VAL A 160 2.42 5.71 17.66
N ALA A 161 3.68 5.44 17.29
CA ALA A 161 4.00 4.47 16.25
C ALA A 161 3.55 3.05 16.61
N GLU A 162 3.82 2.59 17.82
CA GLU A 162 3.38 1.27 18.30
C GLU A 162 1.85 1.16 18.33
N ARG A 163 1.17 2.21 18.74
CA ARG A 163 -0.29 2.23 18.77
C ARG A 163 -0.90 2.18 17.37
N ILE A 164 -0.29 2.88 16.42
CA ILE A 164 -0.70 2.83 15.02
C ILE A 164 -0.47 1.43 14.46
N ASP A 165 0.68 0.84 14.67
CA ASP A 165 1.02 -0.48 14.15
C ASP A 165 0.11 -1.58 14.72
N ASN A 166 -0.14 -1.56 16.03
CA ASN A 166 -1.07 -2.48 16.69
C ASN A 166 -2.50 -2.35 16.13
N GLY A 167 -3.01 -1.13 16.03
CA GLY A 167 -4.34 -0.86 15.51
C GLY A 167 -4.49 -1.27 14.05
N MET A 168 -3.50 -0.94 13.20
CA MET A 168 -3.50 -1.29 11.77
C MET A 168 -3.33 -2.79 11.56
N THR A 169 -2.51 -3.46 12.36
CA THR A 169 -2.37 -4.91 12.32
C THR A 169 -3.69 -5.61 12.63
N ALA A 170 -4.41 -5.16 13.65
CA ALA A 170 -5.73 -5.69 13.98
C ALA A 170 -6.76 -5.41 12.87
N LEU A 171 -6.76 -4.19 12.32
CA LEU A 171 -7.66 -3.81 11.23
C LEU A 171 -7.39 -4.64 9.96
N LYS A 172 -6.13 -4.83 9.58
CA LYS A 172 -5.73 -5.69 8.45
C LYS A 172 -6.24 -7.12 8.62
N LYS A 173 -6.11 -7.69 9.83
CA LYS A 173 -6.64 -9.03 10.14
C LYS A 173 -8.14 -9.09 9.96
N GLU A 174 -8.87 -8.08 10.41
CA GLU A 174 -10.32 -8.05 10.29
C GLU A 174 -10.76 -7.85 8.84
N VAL A 175 -10.10 -6.98 8.08
CA VAL A 175 -10.31 -6.83 6.63
C VAL A 175 -10.05 -8.16 5.91
N SER A 176 -9.00 -8.88 6.27
CA SER A 176 -8.72 -10.20 5.70
C SER A 176 -9.83 -11.21 5.97
N ARG A 177 -10.44 -11.18 7.15
CA ARG A 177 -11.56 -12.06 7.49
C ARG A 177 -12.81 -11.74 6.69
N LEU A 178 -13.06 -10.46 6.41
CA LEU A 178 -14.22 -10.01 5.66
C LEU A 178 -14.08 -10.22 4.15
N THR A 179 -12.88 -10.05 3.61
CA THR A 179 -12.64 -9.99 2.16
C THR A 179 -11.88 -11.18 1.59
N GLY A 180 -11.18 -11.91 2.46
CA GLY A 180 -10.24 -12.94 2.05
C GLY A 180 -8.89 -12.45 1.60
N ILE A 181 -8.69 -11.17 1.60
CA ILE A 181 -7.45 -10.55 1.15
C ILE A 181 -6.77 -9.92 2.36
N TYR A 182 -5.58 -10.41 2.71
CA TYR A 182 -4.74 -9.78 3.73
C TYR A 182 -3.98 -8.61 3.11
N PRO A 183 -4.22 -7.35 3.54
CA PRO A 183 -3.48 -6.22 3.01
C PRO A 183 -1.99 -6.31 3.35
N ASP A 184 -1.12 -6.21 2.34
CA ASP A 184 0.32 -6.24 2.54
C ASP A 184 0.79 -5.01 3.31
N PHE A 185 0.31 -3.86 2.86
CA PHE A 185 0.68 -2.55 3.38
C PHE A 185 -0.55 -1.79 3.84
N TYR A 186 -0.31 -0.72 4.58
CA TYR A 186 -1.35 0.25 4.88
C TYR A 186 -0.87 1.69 4.67
N VAL A 187 -1.80 2.56 4.39
CA VAL A 187 -1.61 4.01 4.34
C VAL A 187 -2.69 4.63 5.21
N GLN A 188 -2.28 5.35 6.24
CA GLN A 188 -3.19 6.12 7.09
C GLN A 188 -3.09 7.59 6.71
N VAL A 189 -4.25 8.21 6.49
CA VAL A 189 -4.37 9.63 6.12
C VAL A 189 -5.22 10.34 7.14
N GLU A 190 -4.82 11.52 7.53
CA GLU A 190 -5.57 12.43 8.40
C GLU A 190 -6.17 13.57 7.57
N TRP A 191 -7.17 14.25 8.10
CA TRP A 191 -7.91 15.30 7.39
C TRP A 191 -7.02 16.37 6.77
N GLU A 192 -6.05 16.86 7.53
CA GLU A 192 -5.13 17.90 7.08
C GLU A 192 -4.27 17.45 5.91
N ALA A 193 -3.96 16.15 5.83
CA ALA A 193 -3.19 15.60 4.72
C ALA A 193 -4.03 15.56 3.44
N ILE A 194 -5.33 15.30 3.54
CA ILE A 194 -6.25 15.36 2.40
C ILE A 194 -6.37 16.80 1.90
N GLY A 195 -6.56 17.77 2.79
CA GLY A 195 -6.60 19.19 2.42
C GLY A 195 -5.33 19.59 1.67
N ARG A 196 -4.16 19.30 2.22
CA ARG A 196 -2.87 19.57 1.52
C ARG A 196 -2.73 18.87 0.17
N LEU A 197 -3.28 17.66 0.04
CA LEU A 197 -3.26 16.94 -1.24
C LEU A 197 -4.15 17.64 -2.27
N VAL A 198 -5.34 18.07 -1.88
CA VAL A 198 -6.25 18.82 -2.75
C VAL A 198 -5.60 20.13 -3.18
N ASP A 199 -4.98 20.87 -2.26
CA ASP A 199 -4.25 22.11 -2.56
C ASP A 199 -3.10 21.87 -3.54
N ALA A 200 -2.35 20.78 -3.37
CA ALA A 200 -1.20 20.44 -4.21
C ALA A 200 -1.60 20.11 -5.67
N VAL A 201 -2.82 19.64 -5.91
CA VAL A 201 -3.34 19.39 -7.27
C VAL A 201 -4.14 20.57 -7.83
N GLY A 202 -4.21 21.69 -7.11
CA GLY A 202 -4.89 22.91 -7.55
C GLY A 202 -6.37 22.97 -7.25
N GLY A 203 -6.86 22.14 -6.33
CA GLY A 203 -8.25 22.07 -5.94
C GLY A 203 -9.03 20.97 -6.64
N VAL A 204 -10.28 20.82 -6.27
CA VAL A 204 -11.25 19.91 -6.88
C VAL A 204 -12.54 20.66 -7.18
N GLU A 205 -13.00 20.61 -8.43
CA GLU A 205 -14.31 21.13 -8.78
C GLU A 205 -15.38 20.15 -8.31
N PHE A 206 -16.33 20.65 -7.54
CA PHE A 206 -17.43 19.87 -7.02
C PHE A 206 -18.72 20.68 -7.06
N GLU A 207 -19.78 20.13 -7.62
CA GLU A 207 -21.11 20.73 -7.61
C GLU A 207 -21.76 20.51 -6.24
N VAL A 208 -21.93 21.58 -5.47
CA VAL A 208 -22.60 21.51 -4.17
C VAL A 208 -24.10 21.47 -4.40
N PRO A 209 -24.80 20.38 -4.02
CA PRO A 209 -26.18 20.16 -4.41
C PRO A 209 -27.21 21.02 -3.69
N PHE A 210 -26.81 21.67 -2.59
CA PHE A 210 -27.67 22.58 -1.80
C PHE A 210 -26.78 23.52 -0.99
N ASP A 211 -27.33 24.67 -0.59
CA ASP A 211 -26.66 25.61 0.29
C ASP A 211 -26.45 24.96 1.67
N MET A 212 -25.24 25.05 2.18
CA MET A 212 -24.89 24.56 3.50
C MET A 212 -24.61 25.73 4.42
N ASP A 213 -25.29 25.76 5.57
CA ASP A 213 -25.02 26.70 6.65
C ASP A 213 -24.91 25.88 7.94
N TYR A 214 -23.67 25.60 8.33
CA TYR A 214 -23.38 24.68 9.43
C TYR A 214 -22.19 25.13 10.24
N ASP A 215 -22.39 25.27 11.53
CA ASP A 215 -21.38 25.59 12.52
C ASP A 215 -21.17 24.46 13.53
N ASP A 216 -19.96 23.98 13.66
CA ASP A 216 -19.55 23.07 14.74
C ASP A 216 -18.40 23.69 15.54
N PRO A 217 -18.71 24.37 16.66
CA PRO A 217 -17.69 25.01 17.48
C PRO A 217 -16.74 24.01 18.18
N TYR A 218 -17.08 22.74 18.25
CA TYR A 218 -16.21 21.71 18.84
C TYR A 218 -15.11 21.28 17.89
N GLN A 219 -15.33 21.40 16.59
CA GLN A 219 -14.38 21.05 15.54
C GLN A 219 -13.79 22.28 14.83
N ASP A 220 -14.17 23.49 15.26
CA ASP A 220 -13.81 24.74 14.58
C ASP A 220 -14.17 24.70 13.08
N LEU A 221 -15.33 24.10 12.78
CA LEU A 221 -15.82 23.91 11.42
C LEU A 221 -16.95 24.90 11.14
N HIS A 222 -16.73 25.77 10.17
CA HIS A 222 -17.68 26.77 9.70
C HIS A 222 -17.88 26.60 8.20
N ILE A 223 -19.13 26.33 7.78
CA ILE A 223 -19.52 26.16 6.37
C ILE A 223 -20.63 27.14 6.09
N HIS A 224 -20.40 28.11 5.22
CA HIS A 224 -21.37 29.16 4.82
C HIS A 224 -21.40 29.33 3.30
#